data_569014553f281048a032a6d08be021a6
#
_entry.id   569014553f281048a032a6d08be021a6
#
_cell.length_a   1.000
_cell.length_b   1.000
_cell.length_c   1.000
_cell.angle_alpha   90.00
_cell.angle_beta   90.00
_cell.angle_gamma   90.00
#
_symmetry.space_group_name_H-M   'P 1'
#
loop_
_entity.id
_entity.type
_entity.pdbx_description
1 polymer ?
#
loop_
_entity_poly.entity_id
_entity_poly.type
_entity_poly.pdbx_seq_one_letter_code
_entity_poly.pdbx_strand_id
1 'polypeptide(L)'
;MRGGRVLGYVYVDAVFYNPFDYTEFVQGRRRLEDVRRSVLKALVDTGATFPALPEDVIEKLGLPIYSEVEAETATGREKVKLALAIIQIEDRTAASYVIVRPRGTTPLVGVVALEQMGFRVDPATGKLIKGLPLML
;
A
#
# COMPACT_ATOMS: atom_id res chain seq x y z
N MET A 1 -11.64 4.95 27.38
CA MET A 1 -11.82 4.99 26.36
C MET A 1 -11.93 4.89 25.96
N ARG A 2 -11.77 5.10 26.21
CA ARG A 2 -11.86 5.16 25.19
C ARG A 2 -11.96 5.21 24.52
N GLY A 3 -11.82 5.45 25.06
CA GLY A 3 -11.93 5.55 23.93
C GLY A 3 -11.93 5.53 23.45
N GLY A 4 -11.99 5.59 23.55
CA GLY A 4 -12.03 5.56 22.52
C GLY A 4 -11.85 5.66 22.01
N ARG A 5 -11.77 5.94 22.32
CA ARG A 5 -11.70 5.99 21.41
C ARG A 5 -11.77 5.67 20.47
N VAL A 6 -12.29 6.21 20.52
CA VAL A 6 -12.53 5.58 19.48
C VAL A 6 -11.85 5.51 18.49
N LEU A 7 -11.71 4.76 18.18
CA LEU A 7 -10.86 4.72 17.22
C LEU A 7 -11.47 4.34 16.01
N GLY A 8 -11.67 5.27 15.18
CA GLY A 8 -12.08 5.04 13.84
C GLY A 8 -10.95 4.45 13.07
N TYR A 9 -11.22 3.55 12.17
CA TYR A 9 -10.29 3.15 11.15
C TYR A 9 -10.33 4.18 10.03
N VAL A 10 -9.15 4.49 9.48
CA VAL A 10 -9.03 5.38 8.33
C VAL A 10 -8.89 4.53 7.08
N TYR A 11 -9.82 4.67 6.16
CA TYR A 11 -9.73 4.03 4.84
C TYR A 11 -9.47 5.08 3.80
N VAL A 12 -8.69 4.73 2.80
CA VAL A 12 -8.38 5.61 1.67
C VAL A 12 -8.62 4.86 0.38
N ASP A 13 -8.96 5.60 -0.67
CA ASP A 13 -8.98 5.03 -2.01
C ASP A 13 -7.54 5.03 -2.51
N ALA A 14 -7.01 3.85 -2.76
CA ALA A 14 -5.66 3.69 -3.26
C ALA A 14 -5.71 2.93 -4.59
N VAL A 15 -4.92 3.37 -5.54
CA VAL A 15 -4.77 2.67 -6.81
C VAL A 15 -3.47 1.89 -6.76
N PHE A 16 -3.55 0.60 -7.05
CA PHE A 16 -2.38 -0.26 -7.12
C PHE A 16 -2.16 -0.62 -8.59
N TYR A 17 -0.97 -0.36 -9.09
CA TYR A 17 -0.60 -0.59 -10.49
C TYR A 17 0.47 -1.66 -10.59
N ASN A 18 0.41 -2.41 -11.70
CA ASN A 18 1.53 -3.26 -12.09
C ASN A 18 2.77 -2.39 -12.36
N PRO A 19 3.91 -2.67 -11.72
CA PRO A 19 5.07 -1.79 -11.80
C PRO A 19 5.74 -1.76 -13.18
N PHE A 20 5.70 -2.86 -13.92
CA PHE A 20 6.29 -2.89 -15.27
C PHE A 20 5.46 -2.06 -16.24
N ASP A 21 4.14 -2.20 -16.18
CA ASP A 21 3.24 -1.42 -17.01
C ASP A 21 3.37 0.07 -16.69
N TYR A 22 3.43 0.40 -15.41
CA TYR A 22 3.51 1.78 -14.97
C TYR A 22 4.85 2.40 -15.37
N THR A 23 5.93 1.64 -15.30
CA THR A 23 7.25 2.11 -15.75
C THR A 23 7.21 2.44 -17.25
N GLU A 24 6.56 1.60 -18.06
CA GLU A 24 6.41 1.89 -19.47
C GLU A 24 5.59 3.16 -19.72
N PHE A 25 4.56 3.39 -18.91
CA PHE A 25 3.79 4.62 -18.97
C PHE A 25 4.67 5.83 -18.66
N VAL A 26 5.44 5.78 -17.59
CA VAL A 26 6.34 6.88 -17.20
C VAL A 26 7.36 7.18 -18.29
N GLN A 27 7.80 6.15 -19.01
CA GLN A 27 8.78 6.30 -20.10
C GLN A 27 8.13 6.61 -21.45
N GLY A 28 6.84 6.84 -21.49
CA GLY A 28 6.12 7.22 -22.69
C GLY A 28 5.84 6.10 -23.68
N ARG A 29 5.98 4.84 -23.26
CA ARG A 29 5.79 3.68 -24.13
C ARG A 29 4.43 3.00 -23.96
N ARG A 30 3.62 3.46 -23.04
CA ARG A 30 2.32 2.90 -22.76
C ARG A 30 1.38 4.00 -22.28
N ARG A 31 0.11 3.91 -22.66
CA ARG A 31 -0.89 4.86 -22.14
C ARG A 31 -1.29 4.44 -20.73
N LEU A 32 -1.68 5.40 -19.91
CA LEU A 32 -2.08 5.12 -18.53
C LEU A 32 -3.28 4.16 -18.49
N GLU A 33 -4.22 4.30 -19.41
CA GLU A 33 -5.39 3.42 -19.45
C GLU A 33 -5.06 1.96 -19.77
N ASP A 34 -3.86 1.70 -20.28
CA ASP A 34 -3.39 0.34 -20.58
C ASP A 34 -2.53 -0.24 -19.45
N VAL A 35 -2.36 0.47 -18.36
CA VAL A 35 -1.64 -0.01 -17.18
C VAL A 35 -2.59 -0.80 -16.30
N ARG A 36 -2.21 -2.04 -15.98
CA ARG A 36 -3.04 -2.89 -15.08
C ARG A 36 -3.13 -2.24 -13.72
N ARG A 37 -4.33 -2.13 -13.20
CA ARG A 37 -4.59 -1.46 -11.93
C ARG A 37 -5.80 -2.02 -11.21
N SER A 38 -5.86 -1.77 -9.91
CA SER A 38 -7.07 -1.94 -9.11
C SER A 38 -7.22 -0.73 -8.19
N VAL A 39 -8.43 -0.21 -8.13
CA VAL A 39 -8.77 0.84 -7.16
C VAL A 39 -9.41 0.15 -5.97
N LEU A 40 -8.79 0.29 -4.81
CA LEU A 40 -9.22 -0.43 -3.62
C LEU A 40 -9.36 0.52 -2.45
N LYS A 41 -10.34 0.25 -1.60
CA LYS A 41 -10.36 0.87 -0.29
C LYS A 41 -9.36 0.15 0.59
N ALA A 42 -8.33 0.87 1.01
CA ALA A 42 -7.27 0.32 1.83
C ALA A 42 -7.32 0.93 3.23
N LEU A 43 -7.09 0.08 4.21
CA LEU A 43 -6.99 0.53 5.59
C LEU A 43 -5.62 1.13 5.81
N VAL A 44 -5.55 2.33 6.36
CA VAL A 44 -4.30 2.95 6.77
C VAL A 44 -3.87 2.32 8.08
N ASP A 45 -2.74 1.63 8.08
CA ASP A 45 -2.21 0.92 9.24
C ASP A 45 -0.80 1.40 9.54
N THR A 46 -0.68 2.33 10.48
CA THR A 46 0.61 2.89 10.88
C THR A 46 1.45 1.91 11.69
N GLY A 47 0.87 0.80 12.13
CA GLY A 47 1.61 -0.28 12.78
C GLY A 47 2.24 -1.25 11.78
N ALA A 48 1.85 -1.18 10.51
CA ALA A 48 2.41 -2.04 9.48
C ALA A 48 3.54 -1.33 8.74
N THR A 49 4.64 -2.05 8.51
CA THR A 49 5.78 -1.50 7.77
C THR A 49 5.42 -1.30 6.30
N PHE A 50 4.98 -2.37 5.64
CA PHE A 50 4.66 -2.36 4.22
C PHE A 50 3.17 -2.46 4.00
N PRO A 51 2.68 -1.97 2.85
CA PRO A 51 1.34 -2.27 2.40
C PRO A 51 1.14 -3.77 2.27
N ALA A 52 -0.11 -4.21 2.31
CA ALA A 52 -0.46 -5.61 2.14
C ALA A 52 -1.65 -5.74 1.21
N LEU A 53 -1.62 -6.75 0.34
CA LEU A 53 -2.68 -7.04 -0.60
C LEU A 53 -3.06 -8.51 -0.54
N PRO A 54 -4.34 -8.83 -0.73
CA PRO A 54 -4.74 -10.22 -0.83
C PRO A 54 -4.21 -10.86 -2.10
N GLU A 55 -3.98 -12.17 -2.03
CA GLU A 55 -3.37 -12.95 -3.09
C GLU A 55 -4.07 -12.82 -4.44
N ASP A 56 -5.40 -12.75 -4.44
CA ASP A 56 -6.15 -12.60 -5.68
C ASP A 56 -5.88 -11.27 -6.40
N VAL A 57 -5.62 -10.20 -5.66
CA VAL A 57 -5.23 -8.92 -6.26
C VAL A 57 -3.82 -9.01 -6.83
N ILE A 58 -2.91 -9.66 -6.12
CA ILE A 58 -1.53 -9.88 -6.61
C ILE A 58 -1.57 -10.60 -7.95
N GLU A 59 -2.37 -11.67 -8.04
CA GLU A 59 -2.50 -12.47 -9.27
C GLU A 59 -3.15 -11.65 -10.39
N LYS A 60 -4.25 -10.96 -10.08
CA LYS A 60 -4.98 -10.15 -11.06
C LYS A 60 -4.09 -9.09 -11.70
N LEU A 61 -3.27 -8.44 -10.91
CA LEU A 61 -2.39 -7.38 -11.39
C LEU A 61 -1.06 -7.90 -11.94
N GLY A 62 -0.78 -9.20 -11.77
CA GLY A 62 0.49 -9.78 -12.19
C GLY A 62 1.69 -9.18 -11.47
N LEU A 63 1.54 -8.88 -10.18
CA LEU A 63 2.62 -8.25 -9.43
C LEU A 63 3.77 -9.24 -9.24
N PRO A 64 5.00 -8.82 -9.53
CA PRO A 64 6.14 -9.73 -9.40
C PRO A 64 6.47 -9.96 -7.92
N ILE A 65 6.83 -11.22 -7.61
CA ILE A 65 7.29 -11.59 -6.28
C ILE A 65 8.82 -11.48 -6.29
N TYR A 66 9.37 -10.63 -5.45
CA TYR A 66 10.81 -10.42 -5.41
C TYR A 66 11.51 -11.19 -4.31
N SER A 67 10.83 -11.45 -3.20
CA SER A 67 11.49 -12.14 -2.10
C SER A 67 10.47 -12.76 -1.17
N GLU A 68 10.98 -13.61 -0.29
CA GLU A 68 10.23 -14.20 0.79
C GLU A 68 11.02 -13.94 2.07
N VAL A 69 10.36 -13.40 3.06
CA VAL A 69 11.00 -13.02 4.32
C VAL A 69 10.19 -13.53 5.50
N GLU A 70 10.83 -13.61 6.66
CA GLU A 70 10.10 -13.90 7.88
C GLU A 70 9.54 -12.61 8.46
N ALA A 71 8.29 -12.65 8.87
CA ALA A 71 7.62 -11.54 9.54
C ALA A 71 7.21 -11.96 10.94
N GLU A 72 7.32 -11.04 11.88
CA GLU A 72 6.80 -11.27 13.23
C GLU A 72 5.31 -10.95 13.27
N THR A 73 4.55 -11.84 13.87
CA THR A 73 3.12 -11.69 14.07
C THR A 73 2.79 -11.82 15.54
N ALA A 74 1.56 -11.57 15.91
CA ALA A 74 1.10 -11.71 17.29
C ALA A 74 1.26 -13.14 17.82
N THR A 75 1.28 -14.14 16.94
CA THR A 75 1.36 -15.55 17.33
C THR A 75 2.71 -16.19 17.01
N GLY A 76 3.70 -15.41 16.56
CA GLY A 76 5.03 -15.92 16.24
C GLY A 76 5.53 -15.39 14.90
N ARG A 77 6.33 -16.20 14.23
CA ARG A 77 6.91 -15.83 12.93
C ARG A 77 6.25 -16.61 11.82
N GLU A 78 6.09 -15.96 10.67
CA GLU A 78 5.65 -16.65 9.47
C GLU A 78 6.42 -16.13 8.27
N LYS A 79 6.54 -16.97 7.25
CA LYS A 79 7.13 -16.54 5.97
C LYS A 79 6.08 -15.84 5.14
N VAL A 80 6.44 -14.69 4.62
CA VAL A 80 5.56 -13.92 3.75
C VAL A 80 6.29 -13.59 2.46
N LYS A 81 5.55 -13.51 1.37
CA LYS A 81 6.10 -13.09 0.08
C LYS A 81 5.97 -11.59 -0.05
N LEU A 82 6.99 -10.99 -0.64
CA LEU A 82 7.01 -9.56 -0.95
C LEU A 82 6.90 -9.38 -2.45
N ALA A 83 5.82 -8.75 -2.88
CA ALA A 83 5.63 -8.33 -4.27
C ALA A 83 5.96 -6.85 -4.41
N LEU A 84 6.03 -6.37 -5.64
CA LEU A 84 6.26 -4.95 -5.92
C LEU A 84 5.04 -4.35 -6.59
N ALA A 85 4.64 -3.17 -6.14
CA ALA A 85 3.54 -2.41 -6.75
C ALA A 85 3.86 -0.93 -6.78
N ILE A 86 3.22 -0.22 -7.69
CA ILE A 86 3.12 1.23 -7.63
C ILE A 86 1.80 1.54 -6.94
N ILE A 87 1.82 2.45 -5.98
CA ILE A 87 0.64 2.83 -5.21
C ILE A 87 0.40 4.32 -5.41
N GLN A 88 -0.84 4.67 -5.67
CA GLN A 88 -1.22 6.08 -5.79
C GLN A 88 -2.35 6.39 -4.82
N ILE A 89 -2.16 7.45 -4.04
CA ILE A 89 -3.19 8.03 -3.19
C ILE A 89 -3.27 9.49 -3.58
N GLU A 90 -4.43 9.92 -4.04
CA GLU A 90 -4.62 11.27 -4.61
C GLU A 90 -3.63 11.50 -5.75
N ASP A 91 -2.81 12.53 -5.69
CA ASP A 91 -1.85 12.86 -6.74
C ASP A 91 -0.42 12.34 -6.44
N ARG A 92 -0.25 11.53 -5.40
CA ARG A 92 1.06 11.05 -4.97
C ARG A 92 1.23 9.58 -5.20
N THR A 93 2.41 9.19 -5.65
CA THR A 93 2.75 7.80 -5.97
C THR A 93 3.98 7.35 -5.22
N ALA A 94 4.06 6.04 -5.00
CA ALA A 94 5.23 5.40 -4.42
C ALA A 94 5.40 4.02 -5.04
N ALA A 95 6.64 3.61 -5.23
CA ALA A 95 6.97 2.22 -5.53
C ALA A 95 7.29 1.55 -4.20
N SER A 96 6.63 0.45 -3.91
CA SER A 96 6.79 -0.18 -2.60
C SER A 96 6.63 -1.68 -2.69
N TYR A 97 7.33 -2.38 -1.81
CA TYR A 97 6.97 -3.77 -1.54
C TYR A 97 5.57 -3.81 -0.95
N VAL A 98 4.86 -4.87 -1.29
CA VAL A 98 3.59 -5.21 -0.66
C VAL A 98 3.66 -6.64 -0.16
N ILE A 99 3.15 -6.86 1.04
CA ILE A 99 3.09 -8.20 1.63
C ILE A 99 1.89 -8.92 1.02
N VAL A 100 2.12 -10.15 0.56
CA VAL A 100 1.04 -10.99 0.02
C VAL A 100 0.32 -11.65 1.19
N ARG A 101 -0.99 -11.43 1.26
CA ARG A 101 -1.83 -12.00 2.32
C ARG A 101 -2.88 -12.92 1.73
N PRO A 102 -3.49 -13.79 2.55
CA PRO A 102 -4.53 -14.69 2.05
C PRO A 102 -5.69 -13.96 1.37
N ARG A 103 -6.39 -14.68 0.50
CA ARG A 103 -7.60 -14.17 -0.13
C ARG A 103 -8.61 -13.72 0.92
N GLY A 104 -9.30 -12.62 0.63
CA GLY A 104 -10.32 -12.09 1.52
C GLY A 104 -9.80 -11.16 2.60
N THR A 105 -8.49 -10.96 2.70
CA THR A 105 -7.95 -10.00 3.66
C THR A 105 -8.11 -8.58 3.14
N THR A 106 -8.20 -7.63 4.08
CA THR A 106 -8.35 -6.22 3.75
C THR A 106 -7.04 -5.66 3.24
N PRO A 107 -7.05 -4.93 2.11
CA PRO A 107 -5.85 -4.20 1.66
C PRO A 107 -5.41 -3.20 2.72
N LEU A 108 -4.09 -3.11 2.94
CA LEU A 108 -3.51 -2.19 3.91
C LEU A 108 -2.51 -1.27 3.22
N VAL A 109 -2.41 -0.03 3.70
CA VAL A 109 -1.32 0.87 3.34
C VAL A 109 -0.48 1.07 4.59
N GLY A 110 0.78 0.63 4.52
CA GLY A 110 1.70 0.71 5.64
C GLY A 110 2.50 2.01 5.67
N VAL A 111 3.29 2.16 6.74
CA VAL A 111 3.98 3.41 7.03
C VAL A 111 5.02 3.79 5.98
N VAL A 112 5.72 2.81 5.40
CA VAL A 112 6.77 3.08 4.41
C VAL A 112 6.18 3.78 3.18
N ALA A 113 5.06 3.28 2.67
CA ALA A 113 4.41 3.90 1.51
C ALA A 113 3.88 5.28 1.83
N LEU A 114 3.29 5.45 3.02
CA LEU A 114 2.81 6.77 3.46
C LEU A 114 3.94 7.78 3.53
N GLU A 115 5.08 7.39 4.10
CA GLU A 115 6.24 8.27 4.20
C GLU A 115 6.81 8.62 2.83
N GLN A 116 6.90 7.64 1.91
CA GLN A 116 7.35 7.90 0.55
C GLN A 116 6.48 8.95 -0.15
N MET A 117 5.19 8.94 0.13
CA MET A 117 4.24 9.88 -0.47
C MET A 117 4.10 11.19 0.33
N GLY A 118 4.73 11.26 1.50
CA GLY A 118 4.65 12.46 2.35
C GLY A 118 3.34 12.59 3.08
N PHE A 119 2.63 11.49 3.31
CA PHE A 119 1.43 11.48 4.14
C PHE A 119 1.76 11.11 5.57
N ARG A 120 0.97 11.63 6.48
CA ARG A 120 0.96 11.19 7.87
C ARG A 120 -0.48 11.16 8.36
N VAL A 121 -0.71 10.45 9.44
CA VAL A 121 -2.03 10.39 10.07
C VAL A 121 -2.09 11.46 11.16
N ASP A 122 -3.12 12.28 11.12
CA ASP A 122 -3.39 13.25 12.19
C ASP A 122 -3.94 12.47 13.39
N PRO A 123 -3.25 12.45 14.52
CA PRO A 123 -3.73 11.71 15.69
C PRO A 123 -5.02 12.28 16.29
N ALA A 124 -5.32 13.55 16.04
CA ALA A 124 -6.52 14.18 16.59
C ALA A 124 -7.77 13.79 15.79
N THR A 125 -7.67 13.66 14.46
CA THR A 125 -8.81 13.41 13.59
C THR A 125 -8.80 12.04 12.93
N GLY A 126 -7.67 11.34 12.94
CA GLY A 126 -7.48 10.08 12.23
C GLY A 126 -7.39 10.23 10.72
N LYS A 127 -7.32 11.45 10.21
CA LYS A 127 -7.27 11.69 8.76
C LYS A 127 -5.84 11.77 8.26
N LEU A 128 -5.67 11.48 6.97
CA LEU A 128 -4.38 11.69 6.32
C LEU A 128 -4.14 13.19 6.11
N ILE A 129 -2.93 13.61 6.43
CA ILE A 129 -2.45 14.96 6.20
C ILE A 129 -1.36 14.88 5.15
N LYS A 130 -1.48 15.72 4.10
CA LYS A 130 -0.41 15.90 3.13
C LYS A 130 0.65 16.81 3.72
N GLY A 131 1.88 16.33 3.69
CA GLY A 131 3.04 17.16 4.00
C GLY A 131 3.91 17.31 2.77
N LEU A 132 5.08 17.88 2.95
CA LEU A 132 6.10 17.87 1.91
C LEU A 132 6.66 16.46 1.83
N PRO A 133 6.75 15.87 0.61
CA PRO A 133 7.20 14.49 0.48
C PRO A 133 8.67 14.29 0.81
N LEU A 134 9.48 15.33 0.71
CA LEU A 134 10.92 15.23 0.97
C LEU A 134 11.41 16.40 1.78
N MET A 135 12.37 16.13 2.64
CA MET A 135 13.19 17.15 3.30
C MET A 135 14.60 17.00 2.75
N LEU A 136 15.08 18.07 2.15
CA LEU A 136 16.42 18.10 1.57
C LEU A 136 17.41 18.78 2.49
#